data_b2de438794c8a784dd5f32aa4d86fa1f
#
_entry.id   b2de438794c8a784dd5f32aa4d86fa1f
#
_cell.length_a   1.000
_cell.length_b   1.000
_cell.length_c   1.000
_cell.angle_alpha   90.00
_cell.angle_beta   90.00
_cell.angle_gamma   90.00
#
_symmetry.space_group_name_H-M   'P 1'
#
loop_
_entity.id
_entity.type
_entity.pdbx_description
1 polymer ?
#
loop_
_entity_poly.entity_id
_entity_poly.type
_entity_poly.pdbx_seq_one_letter_code
_entity_poly.pdbx_strand_id
1 'polypeptide(L)'
;MLGATALGSQAKAWARHDTALKSSDSPGLPLSVGRIKQSASRWCYGKIPLPDLCRSAKQIGLSAIDLLQPEDWQVVQDNGLVCSMGYPTKRNDFIATGFNDRANHAMLLRELEQTIPIAGKQGVPNVIAMFGNRKGKSDAEGLATCVEGLNKIKALAEEQKVTICVELLNSKVDHADYQGDHTAWGAQVIEAVGSPRVKLLYDIYHMQIMEGDVIRTIRQHIGHIGHFHTGGVPGRHELDDTQELNWRSVARAIADAGFTGYMAHEFVPTRDPLTSLAEAFKTCDV
;
A
#
# COMPACT_ATOMS: atom_id res chain seq x y z
N MET A 1 16.34 -74.02 21.09
CA MET A 1 17.58 -73.67 20.38
C MET A 1 17.31 -72.34 19.77
N LEU A 2 17.62 -71.30 20.44
CA LEU A 2 18.77 -70.39 20.36
C LEU A 2 19.13 -69.91 18.94
N GLY A 3 18.96 -68.65 18.73
CA GLY A 3 19.49 -67.88 17.61
C GLY A 3 19.26 -66.40 17.81
N ALA A 4 20.07 -65.80 18.70
CA ALA A 4 20.17 -64.31 18.82
C ALA A 4 21.07 -63.76 17.75
N THR A 5 20.63 -62.81 16.94
CA THR A 5 21.48 -62.00 16.08
C THR A 5 21.49 -60.58 16.55
N ALA A 6 22.68 -60.12 16.88
CA ALA A 6 23.04 -58.80 17.36
C ALA A 6 22.91 -57.76 16.24
N LEU A 7 22.23 -56.64 16.52
CA LEU A 7 22.21 -55.43 15.72
C LEU A 7 23.41 -54.55 16.13
N GLY A 8 24.38 -54.48 15.25
CA GLY A 8 25.53 -53.59 15.39
C GLY A 8 25.14 -52.15 15.10
N SER A 9 25.33 -51.27 16.11
CA SER A 9 25.22 -49.83 15.99
C SER A 9 26.43 -49.25 15.25
N GLN A 10 26.22 -48.73 14.06
CA GLN A 10 27.20 -47.86 13.40
C GLN A 10 26.87 -46.40 13.68
N ALA A 11 27.53 -45.83 14.66
CA ALA A 11 27.59 -44.38 14.84
C ALA A 11 28.55 -43.80 13.79
N LYS A 12 28.02 -43.12 12.78
CA LYS A 12 28.83 -42.29 11.87
C LYS A 12 29.24 -41.00 12.58
N ALA A 13 30.54 -40.88 12.84
CA ALA A 13 31.17 -39.67 13.31
C ALA A 13 31.02 -38.57 12.21
N TRP A 14 30.37 -37.45 12.59
CA TRP A 14 30.36 -36.24 11.78
C TRP A 14 31.69 -35.51 11.98
N ALA A 15 32.55 -35.53 10.99
CA ALA A 15 33.75 -34.71 10.95
C ALA A 15 33.35 -33.25 10.88
N ARG A 16 33.74 -32.47 11.90
CA ARG A 16 33.65 -30.99 11.87
C ARG A 16 34.71 -30.49 10.88
N HIS A 17 34.25 -29.98 9.74
CA HIS A 17 35.06 -29.10 8.92
C HIS A 17 34.90 -27.68 9.48
N ASP A 18 35.82 -27.27 10.32
CA ASP A 18 36.09 -25.86 10.64
C ASP A 18 36.72 -25.21 9.41
N THR A 19 35.89 -24.82 8.46
CA THR A 19 36.29 -23.81 7.48
C THR A 19 35.99 -22.45 8.09
N ALA A 20 37.05 -21.80 8.60
CA ALA A 20 37.04 -20.41 8.98
C ALA A 20 36.52 -19.58 7.78
N LEU A 21 35.28 -19.17 7.85
CA LEU A 21 34.73 -18.12 6.98
C LEU A 21 35.52 -16.84 7.28
N LYS A 22 36.46 -16.50 6.42
CA LYS A 22 37.03 -15.15 6.38
C LYS A 22 35.88 -14.21 6.16
N SER A 23 35.53 -13.40 7.17
CA SER A 23 34.66 -12.25 7.04
C SER A 23 35.32 -11.31 6.03
N SER A 24 34.82 -11.27 4.81
CA SER A 24 35.08 -10.16 3.92
C SER A 24 34.28 -8.98 4.47
N ASP A 25 34.92 -8.16 5.30
CA ASP A 25 34.48 -6.82 5.62
C ASP A 25 34.57 -5.98 4.33
N SER A 26 33.62 -6.16 3.46
CA SER A 26 33.29 -5.12 2.50
C SER A 26 32.61 -4.01 3.34
N PRO A 27 33.16 -2.77 3.35
CA PRO A 27 32.48 -1.67 4.01
C PRO A 27 31.10 -1.56 3.36
N GLY A 28 30.05 -1.91 4.12
CA GLY A 28 28.69 -1.78 3.66
C GLY A 28 28.49 -0.33 3.21
N LEU A 29 28.02 -0.14 1.98
CA LEU A 29 27.59 1.17 1.51
C LEU A 29 26.67 1.76 2.59
N PRO A 30 26.87 3.04 3.00
CA PRO A 30 26.01 3.67 3.99
C PRO A 30 24.58 3.50 3.53
N LEU A 31 23.71 2.93 4.39
CA LEU A 31 22.29 2.80 4.10
C LEU A 31 21.77 4.20 3.82
N SER A 32 21.39 4.46 2.57
CA SER A 32 20.79 5.73 2.19
C SER A 32 19.47 5.87 2.94
N VAL A 33 19.35 6.83 3.83
CA VAL A 33 18.14 7.18 4.57
C VAL A 33 17.28 8.07 3.67
N GLY A 34 15.97 8.09 3.85
CA GLY A 34 15.08 8.95 3.08
C GLY A 34 14.81 8.46 1.65
N ARG A 35 14.96 7.18 1.38
CA ARG A 35 14.69 6.61 0.04
C ARG A 35 13.22 6.49 -0.32
N ILE A 36 12.31 6.58 0.68
CA ILE A 36 10.87 6.50 0.51
C ILE A 36 10.24 7.85 0.82
N LYS A 37 9.39 8.34 -0.07
CA LYS A 37 8.54 9.50 0.22
C LYS A 37 7.41 9.05 1.14
N GLN A 38 7.35 9.62 2.34
CA GLN A 38 6.36 9.24 3.33
C GLN A 38 5.28 10.32 3.44
N SER A 39 4.03 9.90 3.69
CA SER A 39 2.85 10.75 3.89
C SER A 39 1.98 10.24 5.04
N ALA A 40 0.92 10.96 5.38
CA ALA A 40 -0.04 10.58 6.42
C ALA A 40 -1.47 10.70 5.91
N SER A 41 -2.28 9.66 6.10
CA SER A 41 -3.69 9.64 5.71
C SER A 41 -4.52 10.55 6.59
N ARG A 42 -5.14 11.54 5.97
CA ARG A 42 -5.86 12.65 6.65
C ARG A 42 -6.91 12.17 7.66
N TRP A 43 -7.66 11.15 7.33
CA TRP A 43 -8.78 10.69 8.17
C TRP A 43 -8.32 10.15 9.55
N CYS A 44 -7.12 9.59 9.65
CA CYS A 44 -6.55 9.11 10.90
C CYS A 44 -6.28 10.25 11.90
N TYR A 45 -6.10 11.45 11.40
CA TYR A 45 -5.78 12.67 12.16
C TYR A 45 -6.90 13.71 12.09
N GLY A 46 -8.15 13.30 11.88
CA GLY A 46 -9.32 14.17 11.65
C GLY A 46 -9.58 15.22 12.73
N LYS A 47 -9.13 14.97 13.97
CA LYS A 47 -9.27 15.90 15.09
C LYS A 47 -8.26 17.07 15.06
N ILE A 48 -7.18 16.96 14.29
CA ILE A 48 -6.16 18.00 14.14
C ILE A 48 -6.55 18.87 12.95
N PRO A 49 -6.62 20.22 13.06
CA PRO A 49 -6.86 21.08 11.90
C PRO A 49 -5.82 20.82 10.81
N LEU A 50 -6.24 20.80 9.54
CA LEU A 50 -5.36 20.44 8.43
C LEU A 50 -4.08 21.28 8.34
N PRO A 51 -4.10 22.63 8.51
CA PRO A 51 -2.87 23.42 8.52
C PRO A 51 -1.90 23.03 9.66
N ASP A 52 -2.43 22.63 10.82
CA ASP A 52 -1.61 22.20 11.94
C ASP A 52 -0.98 20.84 11.70
N LEU A 53 -1.76 19.92 11.13
CA LEU A 53 -1.24 18.61 10.67
C LEU A 53 -0.14 18.79 9.62
N CYS A 54 -0.32 19.68 8.65
CA CYS A 54 0.69 19.94 7.62
C CYS A 54 1.99 20.48 8.22
N ARG A 55 1.91 21.43 9.18
CA ARG A 55 3.11 21.94 9.85
C ARG A 55 3.84 20.84 10.62
N SER A 56 3.12 20.03 11.37
CA SER A 56 3.69 18.93 12.14
C SER A 56 4.27 17.84 11.22
N ALA A 57 3.57 17.46 10.17
CA ALA A 57 4.03 16.51 9.17
C ALA A 57 5.37 16.95 8.54
N LYS A 58 5.46 18.21 8.16
CA LYS A 58 6.71 18.79 7.62
C LYS A 58 7.85 18.79 8.63
N GLN A 59 7.58 19.10 9.90
CA GLN A 59 8.59 19.07 10.97
C GLN A 59 9.08 17.64 11.26
N ILE A 60 8.19 16.65 11.15
CA ILE A 60 8.54 15.22 11.28
C ILE A 60 9.42 14.75 10.11
N GLY A 61 9.26 15.34 8.91
CA GLY A 61 10.00 14.95 7.70
C GLY A 61 9.13 14.35 6.60
N LEU A 62 7.81 14.28 6.80
CA LEU A 62 6.88 13.83 5.77
C LEU A 62 6.85 14.82 4.59
N SER A 63 6.64 14.29 3.39
CA SER A 63 6.60 15.08 2.15
C SER A 63 5.18 15.32 1.64
N ALA A 64 4.18 14.68 2.23
CA ALA A 64 2.81 14.75 1.73
C ALA A 64 1.75 14.47 2.82
N ILE A 65 0.50 14.84 2.51
CA ILE A 65 -0.70 14.37 3.21
C ILE A 65 -1.53 13.57 2.21
N ASP A 66 -2.10 12.48 2.67
CA ASP A 66 -2.80 11.49 1.86
C ASP A 66 -4.32 11.56 2.06
N LEU A 67 -5.08 11.06 1.08
CA LEU A 67 -6.53 10.92 1.15
C LEU A 67 -7.25 12.24 1.45
N LEU A 68 -7.08 13.22 0.57
CA LEU A 68 -7.69 14.53 0.68
C LEU A 68 -8.72 14.79 -0.42
N GLN A 69 -9.72 15.59 -0.09
CA GLN A 69 -10.67 16.14 -1.06
C GLN A 69 -10.03 17.29 -1.85
N PRO A 70 -10.49 17.57 -3.10
CA PRO A 70 -9.90 18.62 -3.94
C PRO A 70 -9.83 20.01 -3.29
N GLU A 71 -10.80 20.37 -2.46
CA GLU A 71 -10.81 21.66 -1.75
C GLU A 71 -9.68 21.83 -0.72
N ASP A 72 -9.10 20.73 -0.24
CA ASP A 72 -8.04 20.73 0.76
C ASP A 72 -6.63 20.76 0.14
N TRP A 73 -6.49 20.51 -1.17
CA TRP A 73 -5.19 20.35 -1.82
C TRP A 73 -4.35 21.63 -1.76
N GLN A 74 -4.99 22.81 -1.92
CA GLN A 74 -4.29 24.09 -1.86
C GLN A 74 -3.70 24.34 -0.46
N VAL A 75 -4.43 23.98 0.61
CA VAL A 75 -3.95 24.13 2.00
C VAL A 75 -2.65 23.36 2.21
N VAL A 76 -2.56 22.14 1.67
CA VAL A 76 -1.37 21.31 1.77
C VAL A 76 -0.19 21.91 0.99
N GLN A 77 -0.44 22.43 -0.22
CA GLN A 77 0.57 23.10 -1.04
C GLN A 77 1.09 24.39 -0.40
N ASP A 78 0.22 25.19 0.20
CA ASP A 78 0.59 26.42 0.92
C ASP A 78 1.51 26.14 2.12
N ASN A 79 1.46 24.91 2.66
CA ASN A 79 2.36 24.45 3.71
C ASN A 79 3.63 23.74 3.16
N GLY A 80 3.82 23.73 1.83
CA GLY A 80 4.98 23.14 1.16
C GLY A 80 5.03 21.62 1.21
N LEU A 81 3.86 20.99 1.21
CA LEU A 81 3.65 19.54 1.07
C LEU A 81 2.87 19.24 -0.22
N VAL A 82 2.68 17.95 -0.54
CA VAL A 82 1.89 17.47 -1.67
C VAL A 82 0.67 16.71 -1.16
N CYS A 83 -0.46 16.75 -1.85
CA CYS A 83 -1.50 15.73 -1.68
C CYS A 83 -1.02 14.47 -2.43
N SER A 84 -0.67 13.39 -1.71
CA SER A 84 -0.15 12.15 -2.34
C SER A 84 -1.24 11.29 -2.97
N MET A 85 -2.48 11.39 -2.47
CA MET A 85 -3.65 10.67 -2.97
C MET A 85 -4.90 11.53 -2.81
N GLY A 86 -5.62 11.79 -3.91
CA GLY A 86 -6.88 12.53 -3.89
C GLY A 86 -8.09 11.60 -3.90
N TYR A 87 -9.18 12.00 -3.22
CA TYR A 87 -10.49 11.38 -3.39
C TYR A 87 -11.21 11.94 -4.62
N PRO A 88 -11.87 11.07 -5.43
CA PRO A 88 -12.71 11.52 -6.54
C PRO A 88 -14.13 11.90 -6.09
N THR A 89 -14.51 11.60 -4.86
CA THR A 89 -15.89 11.71 -4.37
C THR A 89 -15.96 11.83 -2.85
N LYS A 90 -17.09 12.33 -2.35
CA LYS A 90 -17.45 12.36 -0.91
C LYS A 90 -18.51 11.32 -0.53
N ARG A 91 -18.80 10.37 -1.42
CA ARG A 91 -19.85 9.38 -1.14
C ARG A 91 -19.49 8.46 0.02
N ASN A 92 -20.46 8.19 0.88
CA ASN A 92 -20.26 7.30 2.03
C ASN A 92 -20.16 5.82 1.63
N ASP A 93 -20.66 5.44 0.46
CA ASP A 93 -20.61 4.08 -0.09
C ASP A 93 -19.39 3.83 -1.00
N PHE A 94 -18.41 4.71 -0.96
CA PHE A 94 -17.25 4.74 -1.85
C PHE A 94 -16.54 3.38 -1.95
N ILE A 95 -16.28 2.72 -0.80
CA ILE A 95 -15.58 1.43 -0.75
C ILE A 95 -16.41 0.31 -1.39
N ALA A 96 -17.70 0.24 -1.07
CA ALA A 96 -18.58 -0.82 -1.56
C ALA A 96 -18.96 -0.69 -3.04
N THR A 97 -18.81 0.53 -3.59
CA THR A 97 -19.23 0.88 -4.94
C THR A 97 -18.01 1.06 -5.85
N GLY A 98 -17.61 0.01 -6.54
CA GLY A 98 -16.38 -0.01 -7.33
C GLY A 98 -16.56 -0.47 -8.78
N PHE A 99 -15.42 -0.64 -9.45
CA PHE A 99 -15.35 -0.96 -10.87
C PHE A 99 -15.79 -2.39 -11.23
N ASN A 100 -15.96 -3.28 -10.27
CA ASN A 100 -16.45 -4.63 -10.47
C ASN A 100 -17.94 -4.74 -10.82
N ASP A 101 -18.64 -3.60 -10.90
CA ASP A 101 -20.07 -3.56 -11.23
C ASP A 101 -20.34 -2.51 -12.33
N ARG A 102 -20.82 -2.98 -13.51
CA ARG A 102 -21.13 -2.11 -14.65
C ARG A 102 -22.15 -1.01 -14.33
N ALA A 103 -23.07 -1.28 -13.40
CA ALA A 103 -24.04 -0.28 -12.96
C ALA A 103 -23.40 0.96 -12.34
N ASN A 104 -22.20 0.82 -11.79
CA ASN A 104 -21.44 1.92 -11.18
C ASN A 104 -20.62 2.72 -12.19
N HIS A 105 -20.27 2.16 -13.36
CA HIS A 105 -19.29 2.74 -14.27
C HIS A 105 -19.62 4.18 -14.68
N ALA A 106 -20.87 4.47 -15.07
CA ALA A 106 -21.24 5.82 -15.49
C ALA A 106 -21.03 6.89 -14.42
N MET A 107 -21.20 6.52 -13.15
CA MET A 107 -20.98 7.41 -12.01
C MET A 107 -19.50 7.54 -11.71
N LEU A 108 -18.77 6.42 -11.58
CA LEU A 108 -17.34 6.41 -11.29
C LEU A 108 -16.52 7.15 -12.35
N LEU A 109 -16.89 6.97 -13.63
CA LEU A 109 -16.22 7.65 -14.73
C LEU A 109 -16.43 9.17 -14.63
N ARG A 110 -17.65 9.65 -14.37
CA ARG A 110 -17.90 11.10 -14.18
C ARG A 110 -17.11 11.68 -13.01
N GLU A 111 -17.01 10.97 -11.89
CA GLU A 111 -16.23 11.42 -10.73
C GLU A 111 -14.74 11.54 -11.08
N LEU A 112 -14.18 10.55 -11.78
CA LEU A 112 -12.78 10.57 -12.20
C LEU A 112 -12.52 11.59 -13.33
N GLU A 113 -13.42 11.73 -14.29
CA GLU A 113 -13.35 12.74 -15.36
C GLU A 113 -13.32 14.17 -14.82
N GLN A 114 -14.00 14.42 -13.70
CA GLN A 114 -13.96 15.73 -13.02
C GLN A 114 -12.68 15.91 -12.20
N THR A 115 -12.22 14.87 -11.52
CA THR A 115 -11.12 14.98 -10.55
C THR A 115 -9.75 14.91 -11.19
N ILE A 116 -9.53 14.02 -12.17
CA ILE A 116 -8.21 13.79 -12.78
C ILE A 116 -7.62 15.07 -13.41
N PRO A 117 -8.36 15.90 -14.17
CA PRO A 117 -7.80 17.14 -14.72
C PRO A 117 -7.40 18.15 -13.62
N ILE A 118 -8.17 18.22 -12.53
CA ILE A 118 -7.85 19.09 -11.39
C ILE A 118 -6.60 18.59 -10.70
N ALA A 119 -6.49 17.27 -10.49
CA ALA A 119 -5.33 16.62 -9.89
C ALA A 119 -4.06 16.87 -10.72
N GLY A 120 -4.12 16.68 -12.04
CA GLY A 120 -3.00 16.97 -12.94
C GLY A 120 -2.54 18.43 -12.89
N LYS A 121 -3.49 19.37 -12.91
CA LYS A 121 -3.19 20.81 -12.81
C LYS A 121 -2.57 21.19 -11.47
N GLN A 122 -2.99 20.58 -10.38
CA GLN A 122 -2.49 20.85 -9.02
C GLN A 122 -1.32 19.95 -8.59
N GLY A 123 -0.80 19.11 -9.48
CA GLY A 123 0.35 18.26 -9.17
C GLY A 123 0.04 17.14 -8.14
N VAL A 124 -1.23 16.73 -8.01
CA VAL A 124 -1.65 15.58 -7.23
C VAL A 124 -1.39 14.31 -8.06
N PRO A 125 -0.45 13.45 -7.66
CA PRO A 125 0.02 12.37 -8.53
C PRO A 125 -0.95 11.20 -8.65
N ASN A 126 -1.82 10.99 -7.65
CA ASN A 126 -2.68 9.82 -7.57
C ASN A 126 -4.11 10.18 -7.19
N VAL A 127 -5.06 9.41 -7.72
CA VAL A 127 -6.47 9.44 -7.32
C VAL A 127 -6.89 8.01 -6.99
N ILE A 128 -7.54 7.84 -5.83
CA ILE A 128 -7.97 6.52 -5.36
C ILE A 128 -9.23 6.04 -6.10
N ALA A 129 -9.32 4.74 -6.34
CA ALA A 129 -10.51 4.06 -6.83
C ALA A 129 -10.70 2.73 -6.09
N MET A 130 -11.88 2.13 -6.20
CA MET A 130 -12.23 0.90 -5.51
C MET A 130 -12.61 -0.21 -6.48
N PHE A 131 -12.29 -1.46 -6.12
CA PHE A 131 -12.82 -2.63 -6.82
C PHE A 131 -14.30 -2.81 -6.53
N GLY A 132 -14.74 -2.64 -5.28
CA GLY A 132 -16.14 -2.76 -4.84
C GLY A 132 -16.50 -4.13 -4.28
N ASN A 133 -17.71 -4.23 -3.75
CA ASN A 133 -18.23 -5.47 -3.18
C ASN A 133 -18.57 -6.49 -4.27
N ARG A 134 -18.28 -7.75 -4.00
CA ARG A 134 -18.47 -8.91 -4.90
C ARG A 134 -19.94 -9.12 -5.30
N LYS A 135 -20.86 -9.05 -4.35
CA LYS A 135 -22.30 -9.26 -4.56
C LYS A 135 -22.59 -10.55 -5.35
N GLY A 136 -21.90 -11.64 -4.97
CA GLY A 136 -22.05 -12.94 -5.60
C GLY A 136 -21.38 -13.13 -6.98
N LYS A 137 -20.68 -12.13 -7.51
CA LYS A 137 -19.94 -12.25 -8.78
C LYS A 137 -18.73 -13.18 -8.63
N SER A 138 -18.41 -13.94 -9.66
CA SER A 138 -17.16 -14.68 -9.75
C SER A 138 -15.95 -13.76 -9.92
N ASP A 139 -14.75 -14.27 -9.67
CA ASP A 139 -13.51 -13.51 -9.88
C ASP A 139 -13.33 -13.13 -11.36
N ALA A 140 -13.69 -14.03 -12.27
CA ALA A 140 -13.62 -13.78 -13.71
C ALA A 140 -14.57 -12.66 -14.16
N GLU A 141 -15.82 -12.64 -13.67
CA GLU A 141 -16.79 -11.58 -13.96
C GLU A 141 -16.35 -10.24 -13.39
N GLY A 142 -15.88 -10.21 -12.11
CA GLY A 142 -15.39 -9.00 -11.49
C GLY A 142 -14.19 -8.43 -12.24
N LEU A 143 -13.22 -9.27 -12.59
CA LEU A 143 -12.04 -8.89 -13.36
C LEU A 143 -12.42 -8.27 -14.70
N ALA A 144 -13.22 -8.98 -15.50
CA ALA A 144 -13.64 -8.50 -16.82
C ALA A 144 -14.37 -7.16 -16.73
N THR A 145 -15.20 -6.98 -15.71
CA THR A 145 -15.96 -5.75 -15.48
C THR A 145 -15.04 -4.59 -15.05
N CYS A 146 -14.10 -4.83 -14.15
CA CYS A 146 -13.10 -3.83 -13.76
C CYS A 146 -12.29 -3.36 -14.97
N VAL A 147 -11.79 -4.29 -15.78
CA VAL A 147 -11.01 -3.98 -16.99
C VAL A 147 -11.83 -3.16 -17.97
N GLU A 148 -13.12 -3.50 -18.19
CA GLU A 148 -14.02 -2.73 -19.06
C GLU A 148 -14.15 -1.28 -18.59
N GLY A 149 -14.38 -1.05 -17.29
CA GLY A 149 -14.56 0.29 -16.74
C GLY A 149 -13.28 1.11 -16.75
N LEU A 150 -12.17 0.55 -16.27
CA LEU A 150 -10.88 1.23 -16.21
C LEU A 150 -10.31 1.57 -17.59
N ASN A 151 -10.57 0.75 -18.61
CA ASN A 151 -10.18 1.06 -19.99
C ASN A 151 -10.86 2.33 -20.55
N LYS A 152 -12.02 2.73 -20.04
CA LYS A 152 -12.74 3.94 -20.48
C LYS A 152 -12.09 5.24 -19.97
N ILE A 153 -11.31 5.17 -18.89
CA ILE A 153 -10.75 6.35 -18.22
C ILE A 153 -9.22 6.43 -18.28
N LYS A 154 -8.53 5.34 -18.60
CA LYS A 154 -7.06 5.28 -18.57
C LYS A 154 -6.38 6.34 -19.45
N ALA A 155 -6.93 6.63 -20.64
CA ALA A 155 -6.36 7.61 -21.55
C ALA A 155 -6.31 9.02 -20.94
N LEU A 156 -7.36 9.43 -20.21
CA LEU A 156 -7.37 10.69 -19.48
C LEU A 156 -6.33 10.70 -18.36
N ALA A 157 -6.19 9.60 -17.61
CA ALA A 157 -5.18 9.47 -16.58
C ALA A 157 -3.75 9.58 -17.14
N GLU A 158 -3.50 8.99 -18.32
CA GLU A 158 -2.22 9.08 -19.04
C GLU A 158 -1.93 10.50 -19.51
N GLU A 159 -2.91 11.17 -20.13
CA GLU A 159 -2.80 12.56 -20.61
C GLU A 159 -2.48 13.53 -19.46
N GLN A 160 -3.21 13.42 -18.35
CA GLN A 160 -3.04 14.29 -17.19
C GLN A 160 -1.87 13.87 -16.28
N LYS A 161 -1.20 12.76 -16.57
CA LYS A 161 -0.10 12.16 -15.77
C LYS A 161 -0.49 11.88 -14.33
N VAL A 162 -1.77 11.57 -14.09
CA VAL A 162 -2.34 11.18 -12.80
C VAL A 162 -2.53 9.67 -12.77
N THR A 163 -2.16 9.01 -11.68
CA THR A 163 -2.33 7.57 -11.54
C THR A 163 -3.63 7.25 -10.81
N ILE A 164 -4.47 6.43 -11.40
CA ILE A 164 -5.61 5.83 -10.71
C ILE A 164 -5.07 4.65 -9.91
N CYS A 165 -5.14 4.72 -8.58
CA CYS A 165 -4.73 3.66 -7.69
C CYS A 165 -5.95 2.93 -7.16
N VAL A 166 -6.13 1.66 -7.58
CA VAL A 166 -7.27 0.83 -7.15
C VAL A 166 -6.86 0.06 -5.91
N GLU A 167 -7.60 0.25 -4.80
CA GLU A 167 -7.19 -0.23 -3.50
C GLU A 167 -7.53 -1.70 -3.27
N LEU A 168 -6.57 -2.41 -2.67
CA LEU A 168 -6.74 -3.76 -2.14
C LEU A 168 -7.13 -3.68 -0.66
N LEU A 169 -8.26 -4.31 -0.29
CA LEU A 169 -8.78 -4.33 1.08
C LEU A 169 -8.98 -5.76 1.59
N ASN A 170 -9.04 -5.94 2.90
CA ASN A 170 -9.34 -7.25 3.48
C ASN A 170 -10.86 -7.49 3.56
N SER A 171 -11.29 -8.67 3.14
CA SER A 171 -12.67 -9.14 3.28
C SER A 171 -12.90 -9.97 4.56
N LYS A 172 -11.83 -10.34 5.26
CA LYS A 172 -11.90 -11.19 6.46
C LYS A 172 -12.39 -10.45 7.71
N VAL A 173 -12.04 -9.17 7.86
CA VAL A 173 -12.25 -8.41 9.11
C VAL A 173 -13.04 -7.13 8.84
N ASP A 174 -12.55 -6.24 7.96
CA ASP A 174 -13.02 -4.86 7.89
C ASP A 174 -14.05 -4.62 6.79
N HIS A 175 -13.91 -5.28 5.63
CA HIS A 175 -14.71 -4.99 4.43
C HIS A 175 -15.31 -6.28 3.86
N ALA A 176 -16.21 -6.91 4.61
CA ALA A 176 -16.90 -8.13 4.18
C ALA A 176 -17.46 -7.97 2.75
N ASP A 177 -17.32 -9.02 1.93
CA ASP A 177 -17.73 -9.06 0.52
C ASP A 177 -16.90 -8.20 -0.45
N TYR A 178 -15.83 -7.50 -0.02
CA TYR A 178 -14.96 -6.76 -0.95
C TYR A 178 -14.25 -7.72 -1.92
N GLN A 179 -14.25 -7.41 -3.23
CA GLN A 179 -13.73 -8.33 -4.25
C GLN A 179 -12.21 -8.23 -4.46
N GLY A 180 -11.66 -7.05 -4.35
CA GLY A 180 -10.22 -6.81 -4.50
C GLY A 180 -9.42 -7.12 -3.24
N ASP A 181 -9.50 -8.34 -2.74
CA ASP A 181 -8.94 -8.76 -1.46
C ASP A 181 -7.68 -9.63 -1.55
N HIS A 182 -7.18 -9.86 -2.78
CA HIS A 182 -5.94 -10.61 -3.04
C HIS A 182 -5.09 -9.92 -4.10
N THR A 183 -3.80 -9.79 -3.82
CA THR A 183 -2.84 -9.08 -4.70
C THR A 183 -2.77 -9.68 -6.09
N ALA A 184 -2.72 -11.00 -6.21
CA ALA A 184 -2.63 -11.68 -7.50
C ALA A 184 -3.83 -11.37 -8.42
N TRP A 185 -5.05 -11.31 -7.86
CA TRP A 185 -6.25 -10.94 -8.61
C TRP A 185 -6.22 -9.47 -9.04
N GLY A 186 -5.87 -8.57 -8.11
CA GLY A 186 -5.74 -7.14 -8.43
C GLY A 186 -4.67 -6.90 -9.51
N ALA A 187 -3.53 -7.56 -9.42
CA ALA A 187 -2.46 -7.47 -10.42
C ALA A 187 -2.91 -7.92 -11.81
N GLN A 188 -3.72 -8.99 -11.92
CA GLN A 188 -4.31 -9.42 -13.20
C GLN A 188 -5.21 -8.34 -13.81
N VAL A 189 -6.00 -7.62 -13.00
CA VAL A 189 -6.79 -6.48 -13.49
C VAL A 189 -5.89 -5.39 -14.06
N ILE A 190 -4.85 -4.99 -13.31
CA ILE A 190 -3.90 -3.93 -13.74
C ILE A 190 -3.16 -4.33 -15.03
N GLU A 191 -2.70 -5.56 -15.11
CA GLU A 191 -2.03 -6.11 -16.29
C GLU A 191 -2.96 -6.10 -17.52
N ALA A 192 -4.21 -6.55 -17.36
CA ALA A 192 -5.19 -6.57 -18.44
C ALA A 192 -5.61 -5.16 -18.91
N VAL A 193 -5.61 -4.15 -18.03
CA VAL A 193 -5.81 -2.74 -18.40
C VAL A 193 -4.61 -2.20 -19.18
N GLY A 194 -3.39 -2.61 -18.84
CA GLY A 194 -2.17 -2.32 -19.58
C GLY A 194 -1.78 -0.85 -19.62
N SER A 195 -2.12 -0.05 -18.60
CA SER A 195 -1.80 1.37 -18.52
C SER A 195 -0.74 1.65 -17.45
N PRO A 196 0.26 2.50 -17.71
CA PRO A 196 1.19 2.95 -16.67
C PRO A 196 0.53 3.83 -15.59
N ARG A 197 -0.70 4.31 -15.86
CA ARG A 197 -1.47 5.21 -14.99
C ARG A 197 -2.67 4.54 -14.32
N VAL A 198 -2.77 3.22 -14.37
CA VAL A 198 -3.70 2.43 -13.56
C VAL A 198 -2.88 1.42 -12.78
N LYS A 199 -2.88 1.54 -11.47
CA LYS A 199 -2.04 0.78 -10.55
C LYS A 199 -2.84 0.33 -9.34
N LEU A 200 -2.27 -0.55 -8.54
CA LEU A 200 -2.78 -0.90 -7.21
C LEU A 200 -2.36 0.15 -6.17
N LEU A 201 -3.26 0.45 -5.26
CA LEU A 201 -2.91 0.88 -3.92
C LEU A 201 -2.78 -0.40 -3.09
N TYR A 202 -1.56 -0.68 -2.63
CA TYR A 202 -1.25 -1.84 -1.81
C TYR A 202 -1.28 -1.42 -0.33
N ASP A 203 -2.39 -1.68 0.34
CA ASP A 203 -2.48 -1.48 1.78
C ASP A 203 -1.90 -2.70 2.50
N ILE A 204 -0.74 -2.50 3.14
CA ILE A 204 0.02 -3.56 3.80
C ILE A 204 -0.77 -4.13 4.99
N TYR A 205 -1.53 -3.30 5.71
CA TYR A 205 -2.41 -3.76 6.79
C TYR A 205 -3.43 -4.78 6.25
N HIS A 206 -4.12 -4.43 5.17
CA HIS A 206 -5.13 -5.30 4.58
C HIS A 206 -4.52 -6.58 4.00
N MET A 207 -3.40 -6.48 3.30
CA MET A 207 -2.78 -7.65 2.67
C MET A 207 -2.07 -8.57 3.68
N GLN A 208 -1.59 -8.04 4.80
CA GLN A 208 -1.11 -8.90 5.89
C GLN A 208 -2.25 -9.77 6.44
N ILE A 209 -3.45 -9.23 6.65
CA ILE A 209 -4.63 -9.98 7.12
C ILE A 209 -5.05 -11.04 6.11
N MET A 210 -5.01 -10.72 4.82
CA MET A 210 -5.49 -11.64 3.77
C MET A 210 -4.46 -12.71 3.40
N GLU A 211 -3.23 -12.30 3.14
CA GLU A 211 -2.23 -13.13 2.46
C GLU A 211 -0.99 -13.40 3.32
N GLY A 212 -0.55 -12.44 4.13
CA GLY A 212 0.78 -12.49 4.75
C GLY A 212 1.91 -12.41 3.72
N ASP A 213 3.14 -12.81 4.10
CA ASP A 213 4.32 -12.86 3.21
C ASP A 213 4.51 -11.59 2.34
N VAL A 214 4.18 -10.43 2.94
CA VAL A 214 4.05 -9.14 2.23
C VAL A 214 5.32 -8.73 1.48
N ILE A 215 6.52 -9.03 2.01
CA ILE A 215 7.79 -8.64 1.36
C ILE A 215 7.97 -9.36 0.02
N ARG A 216 7.67 -10.65 -0.06
CA ARG A 216 7.76 -11.42 -1.31
C ARG A 216 6.71 -10.94 -2.29
N THR A 217 5.47 -10.76 -1.84
CA THR A 217 4.34 -10.29 -2.64
C THR A 217 4.63 -8.90 -3.22
N ILE A 218 5.14 -7.96 -2.41
CA ILE A 218 5.53 -6.62 -2.87
C ILE A 218 6.60 -6.72 -3.96
N ARG A 219 7.68 -7.48 -3.75
CA ARG A 219 8.74 -7.63 -4.76
C ARG A 219 8.24 -8.21 -6.07
N GLN A 220 7.34 -9.19 -5.99
CA GLN A 220 6.76 -9.83 -7.16
C GLN A 220 5.87 -8.88 -7.97
N HIS A 221 5.12 -8.00 -7.29
CA HIS A 221 4.10 -7.15 -7.91
C HIS A 221 4.45 -5.66 -7.93
N ILE A 222 5.69 -5.27 -7.60
CA ILE A 222 6.08 -3.86 -7.49
C ILE A 222 5.76 -3.04 -8.74
N GLY A 223 5.88 -3.63 -9.93
CA GLY A 223 5.52 -2.99 -11.19
C GLY A 223 4.04 -2.65 -11.35
N HIS A 224 3.16 -3.30 -10.57
CA HIS A 224 1.73 -3.05 -10.55
C HIS A 224 1.28 -2.09 -9.45
N ILE A 225 2.16 -1.74 -8.50
CA ILE A 225 1.84 -0.92 -7.33
C ILE A 225 2.21 0.54 -7.60
N GLY A 226 1.27 1.46 -7.34
CA GLY A 226 1.45 2.91 -7.47
C GLY A 226 1.51 3.64 -6.13
N HIS A 227 1.00 3.03 -5.06
CA HIS A 227 0.92 3.63 -3.73
C HIS A 227 0.90 2.57 -2.63
N PHE A 228 1.39 2.91 -1.44
CA PHE A 228 1.34 2.03 -0.28
C PHE A 228 0.62 2.69 0.90
N HIS A 229 -0.18 1.89 1.63
CA HIS A 229 -0.67 2.25 2.95
C HIS A 229 -0.06 1.35 4.03
N THR A 230 0.08 1.88 5.24
CA THR A 230 0.61 1.16 6.42
C THR A 230 -0.38 1.18 7.57
N GLY A 231 -0.36 0.14 8.39
CA GLY A 231 -1.11 0.05 9.63
C GLY A 231 -0.69 -1.20 10.40
N GLY A 232 -0.54 -1.10 11.72
CA GLY A 232 -0.16 -2.24 12.56
C GLY A 232 -1.22 -3.33 12.56
N VAL A 233 -0.82 -4.59 12.44
CA VAL A 233 -1.71 -5.76 12.51
C VAL A 233 -1.42 -6.53 13.80
N PRO A 234 -2.43 -6.84 14.62
CA PRO A 234 -3.85 -6.51 14.45
C PRO A 234 -4.22 -5.07 14.82
N GLY A 235 -5.43 -4.64 14.42
CA GLY A 235 -6.11 -3.47 14.96
C GLY A 235 -5.87 -2.15 14.23
N ARG A 236 -5.00 -2.10 13.20
CA ARG A 236 -4.68 -0.89 12.41
C ARG A 236 -4.17 0.27 13.27
N HIS A 237 -3.32 -0.07 14.25
CA HIS A 237 -2.71 0.89 15.18
C HIS A 237 -1.25 1.20 14.80
N GLU A 238 -0.44 1.65 15.78
CA GLU A 238 0.96 2.05 15.62
C GLU A 238 1.83 0.97 14.95
N LEU A 239 2.96 1.40 14.37
CA LEU A 239 3.94 0.51 13.72
C LEU A 239 5.06 0.07 14.70
N ASP A 240 4.72 -0.11 15.96
CA ASP A 240 5.64 -0.46 17.05
C ASP A 240 5.69 -1.99 17.34
N ASP A 241 6.22 -2.37 18.49
CA ASP A 241 6.39 -3.77 18.87
C ASP A 241 5.09 -4.48 19.33
N THR A 242 3.96 -3.80 19.31
CA THR A 242 2.64 -4.36 19.68
C THR A 242 1.92 -5.04 18.53
N GLN A 243 2.54 -5.09 17.34
CA GLN A 243 1.98 -5.64 16.12
C GLN A 243 2.96 -6.63 15.45
N GLU A 244 2.52 -7.37 14.42
CA GLU A 244 3.22 -8.55 13.92
C GLU A 244 4.17 -8.31 12.73
N LEU A 245 4.18 -7.10 12.11
CA LEU A 245 4.99 -6.77 10.93
C LEU A 245 6.35 -6.18 11.31
N ASN A 246 7.41 -6.61 10.62
CA ASN A 246 8.70 -5.92 10.70
C ASN A 246 8.75 -4.75 9.71
N TRP A 247 8.24 -3.60 10.13
CA TRP A 247 8.07 -2.42 9.27
C TRP A 247 9.37 -1.91 8.64
N ARG A 248 10.48 -1.93 9.39
CA ARG A 248 11.77 -1.54 8.82
C ARG A 248 12.21 -2.47 7.67
N SER A 249 11.96 -3.77 7.79
CA SER A 249 12.26 -4.72 6.72
C SER A 249 11.33 -4.57 5.51
N VAL A 250 10.04 -4.27 5.75
CA VAL A 250 9.07 -3.99 4.69
C VAL A 250 9.44 -2.72 3.94
N ALA A 251 9.70 -1.61 4.65
CA ALA A 251 10.11 -0.34 4.05
C ALA A 251 11.39 -0.50 3.21
N ARG A 252 12.40 -1.21 3.75
CA ARG A 252 13.62 -1.50 3.00
C ARG A 252 13.35 -2.30 1.73
N ALA A 253 12.47 -3.30 1.77
CA ALA A 253 12.13 -4.09 0.59
C ALA A 253 11.46 -3.25 -0.49
N ILE A 254 10.59 -2.29 -0.12
CA ILE A 254 9.97 -1.33 -1.03
C ILE A 254 11.03 -0.42 -1.67
N ALA A 255 11.94 0.14 -0.85
CA ALA A 255 13.01 1.00 -1.32
C ALA A 255 13.99 0.26 -2.26
N ASP A 256 14.41 -0.96 -1.89
CA ASP A 256 15.32 -1.79 -2.67
C ASP A 256 14.72 -2.23 -4.01
N ALA A 257 13.39 -2.32 -4.09
CA ALA A 257 12.66 -2.57 -5.34
C ALA A 257 12.58 -1.33 -6.27
N GLY A 258 13.15 -0.18 -5.86
CA GLY A 258 13.19 1.04 -6.66
C GLY A 258 11.87 1.81 -6.71
N PHE A 259 10.99 1.64 -5.73
CA PHE A 259 9.73 2.37 -5.67
C PHE A 259 9.96 3.87 -5.45
N THR A 260 9.30 4.71 -6.25
CA THR A 260 9.46 6.18 -6.24
C THR A 260 8.20 6.94 -5.84
N GLY A 261 7.11 6.21 -5.58
CA GLY A 261 5.83 6.76 -5.14
C GLY A 261 5.82 7.12 -3.65
N TYR A 262 4.63 7.16 -3.06
CA TYR A 262 4.43 7.48 -1.65
C TYR A 262 4.01 6.26 -0.85
N MET A 263 4.46 6.22 0.40
CA MET A 263 3.97 5.31 1.43
C MET A 263 3.27 6.14 2.51
N ALA A 264 1.96 5.98 2.65
CA ALA A 264 1.16 6.74 3.58
C ALA A 264 0.90 5.97 4.88
N HIS A 265 1.12 6.64 6.00
CA HIS A 265 0.77 6.12 7.32
C HIS A 265 -0.73 6.23 7.54
N GLU A 266 -1.41 5.10 7.45
CA GLU A 266 -2.86 4.97 7.58
C GLU A 266 -3.24 4.07 8.76
N PHE A 267 -2.79 4.44 9.94
CA PHE A 267 -3.14 3.77 11.19
C PHE A 267 -3.90 4.70 12.13
N VAL A 268 -4.68 4.11 13.03
CA VAL A 268 -5.44 4.83 14.06
C VAL A 268 -4.60 4.92 15.33
N PRO A 269 -4.05 6.10 15.66
CA PRO A 269 -3.23 6.26 16.84
C PRO A 269 -4.00 5.95 18.14
N THR A 270 -3.39 5.17 19.03
CA THR A 270 -3.90 4.90 20.38
C THR A 270 -3.30 5.82 21.44
N ARG A 271 -2.22 6.52 21.09
CA ARG A 271 -1.46 7.46 21.93
C ARG A 271 -1.55 8.87 21.34
N ASP A 272 -0.63 9.76 21.72
CA ASP A 272 -0.54 11.07 21.07
C ASP A 272 -0.29 10.90 19.57
N PRO A 273 -1.18 11.40 18.70
CA PRO A 273 -1.17 11.07 17.29
C PRO A 273 0.07 11.59 16.54
N LEU A 274 0.63 12.72 16.95
CA LEU A 274 1.80 13.27 16.28
C LEU A 274 3.08 12.57 16.73
N THR A 275 3.16 12.13 17.96
CA THR A 275 4.23 11.27 18.45
C THR A 275 4.23 9.93 17.73
N SER A 276 3.06 9.28 17.64
CA SER A 276 2.91 8.02 16.91
C SER A 276 3.29 8.15 15.42
N LEU A 277 2.93 9.27 14.79
CA LEU A 277 3.30 9.55 13.40
C LEU A 277 4.81 9.73 13.23
N ALA A 278 5.47 10.43 14.16
CA ALA A 278 6.92 10.63 14.12
C ALA A 278 7.69 9.31 14.33
N GLU A 279 7.19 8.43 15.18
CA GLU A 279 7.73 7.08 15.39
C GLU A 279 7.58 6.22 14.13
N ALA A 280 6.40 6.24 13.50
CA ALA A 280 6.15 5.52 12.24
C ALA A 280 7.06 6.01 11.12
N PHE A 281 7.20 7.34 10.96
CA PHE A 281 8.13 7.95 10.01
C PHE A 281 9.55 7.42 10.22
N LYS A 282 10.07 7.49 11.45
CA LYS A 282 11.42 7.02 11.80
C LYS A 282 11.61 5.52 11.55
N THR A 283 10.58 4.71 11.81
CA THR A 283 10.63 3.26 11.60
C THR A 283 10.77 2.92 10.11
N CYS A 284 10.11 3.68 9.24
CA CYS A 284 10.08 3.47 7.79
C CYS A 284 11.13 4.30 7.03
N ASP A 285 11.91 5.15 7.70
CA ASP A 285 12.99 5.93 7.10
C ASP A 285 14.24 5.04 6.92
N VAL A 286 14.47 4.57 5.68
CA VAL A 286 15.48 3.56 5.31
C VAL A 286 16.32 3.99 4.12
#